data_16425b7de277d3b352cced736e3bf1a9
#
_entry.id   16425b7de277d3b352cced736e3bf1a9
#
_cell.length_a   1.000
_cell.length_b   1.000
_cell.length_c   1.000
_cell.angle_alpha   90.00
_cell.angle_beta   90.00
_cell.angle_gamma   90.00
#
_symmetry.space_group_name_H-M   'P 1'
#
loop_
_entity.id
_entity.type
_entity.pdbx_description
1 polymer ?
#
loop_
_entity_poly.entity_id
_entity_poly.type
_entity_poly.pdbx_seq_one_letter_code
_entity_poly.pdbx_strand_id
1 'polypeptide(L)'
;MRRKAVDNFELQRWRALSAAEALSAIADYAKIDASFRPLKSATSTRWHATVGDLHFEILCTGPKFWDTRNKAGGCGAVDLAMHLLSIDFKHAAAMLRTKGL
;
A
#
# COMPACT_ATOMS: atom_id res chain seq x y z
N MET A 1 10.28 -25.97 11.37
CA MET A 1 9.54 -25.85 10.11
C MET A 1 10.17 -24.77 9.24
N ARG A 2 10.42 -25.07 8.00
CA ARG A 2 11.01 -24.09 7.09
C ARG A 2 9.95 -23.09 6.64
N ARG A 3 10.30 -21.80 6.69
CA ARG A 3 9.42 -20.74 6.19
C ARG A 3 9.37 -20.78 4.66
N LYS A 4 8.18 -20.64 4.10
CA LYS A 4 8.01 -20.60 2.66
C LYS A 4 8.60 -19.32 2.10
N ALA A 5 9.46 -19.44 1.10
CA ALA A 5 10.01 -18.28 0.39
C ALA A 5 8.93 -17.62 -0.47
N VAL A 6 9.09 -16.33 -0.73
CA VAL A 6 8.23 -15.59 -1.66
C VAL A 6 8.59 -16.02 -3.07
N ASP A 7 7.61 -16.48 -3.86
CA ASP A 7 7.84 -16.89 -5.23
C ASP A 7 7.51 -15.75 -6.21
N ASN A 8 7.85 -15.96 -7.49
CA ASN A 8 7.66 -14.94 -8.52
C ASN A 8 6.19 -14.63 -8.78
N PHE A 9 5.29 -15.60 -8.63
CA PHE A 9 3.85 -15.38 -8.81
C PHE A 9 3.30 -14.45 -7.73
N GLU A 10 3.72 -14.66 -6.50
CA GLU A 10 3.33 -13.78 -5.40
C GLU A 10 3.84 -12.36 -5.63
N LEU A 11 5.11 -12.21 -6.02
CA LEU A 11 5.69 -10.90 -6.27
C LEU A 11 4.98 -10.17 -7.41
N GLN A 12 4.69 -10.87 -8.51
CA GLN A 12 3.98 -10.28 -9.64
C GLN A 12 2.58 -9.84 -9.25
N ARG A 13 1.88 -10.69 -8.49
CA ARG A 13 0.52 -10.38 -8.02
C ARG A 13 0.52 -9.13 -7.13
N TRP A 14 1.45 -9.07 -6.18
CA TRP A 14 1.53 -7.93 -5.26
C TRP A 14 1.94 -6.63 -5.96
N ARG A 15 2.81 -6.72 -6.97
CA ARG A 15 3.23 -5.55 -7.75
C ARG A 15 2.09 -5.02 -8.62
N ALA A 16 1.20 -5.89 -9.06
CA ALA A 16 0.10 -5.54 -9.93
C ALA A 16 -1.13 -5.01 -9.17
N LEU A 17 -1.23 -5.25 -7.86
CA LEU A 17 -2.31 -4.72 -7.06
C LEU A 17 -2.30 -3.20 -7.10
N SER A 18 -3.49 -2.60 -7.24
CA SER A 18 -3.58 -1.14 -7.13
C SER A 18 -3.21 -0.72 -5.71
N ALA A 19 -2.60 0.45 -5.59
CA ALA A 19 -2.25 1.00 -4.29
C ALA A 19 -3.50 1.21 -3.43
N ALA A 20 -4.61 1.61 -4.05
CA ALA A 20 -5.87 1.81 -3.34
C ALA A 20 -6.41 0.52 -2.74
N GLU A 21 -6.37 -0.59 -3.50
CA GLU A 21 -6.80 -1.89 -2.99
C GLU A 21 -5.90 -2.37 -1.86
N ALA A 22 -4.59 -2.26 -2.04
CA ALA A 22 -3.61 -2.66 -1.04
C ALA A 22 -3.77 -1.82 0.23
N LEU A 23 -3.92 -0.51 0.09
CA LEU A 23 -4.12 0.40 1.22
C LEU A 23 -5.35 0.02 2.03
N SER A 24 -6.46 -0.23 1.35
CA SER A 24 -7.72 -0.61 2.00
C SER A 24 -7.62 -1.92 2.76
N ALA A 25 -6.80 -2.86 2.26
CA ALA A 25 -6.60 -4.15 2.93
C ALA A 25 -5.63 -4.06 4.11
N ILE A 26 -4.59 -3.22 4.00
CA ILE A 26 -3.52 -3.12 4.99
C ILE A 26 -3.89 -2.20 6.16
N ALA A 27 -4.47 -1.04 5.87
CA ALA A 27 -4.79 -0.05 6.89
C ALA A 27 -5.95 -0.50 7.78
N ASP A 28 -5.97 0.00 9.00
CA ASP A 28 -7.10 -0.21 9.90
C ASP A 28 -8.35 0.50 9.37
N TYR A 29 -8.14 1.64 8.71
CA TYR A 29 -9.19 2.41 8.09
C TYR A 29 -8.61 3.16 6.90
N ALA A 30 -9.35 3.21 5.79
CA ALA A 30 -8.96 3.98 4.62
C ALA A 30 -10.20 4.57 3.95
N LYS A 31 -10.12 5.85 3.58
CA LYS A 31 -11.23 6.56 2.94
C LYS A 31 -10.69 7.41 1.81
N ILE A 32 -11.34 7.32 0.65
CA ILE A 32 -11.01 8.17 -0.49
C ILE A 32 -11.43 9.61 -0.22
N ASP A 33 -10.60 10.54 -0.64
CA ASP A 33 -10.90 11.98 -0.54
C ASP A 33 -11.63 12.41 -1.81
N ALA A 34 -12.93 12.56 -1.72
CA ALA A 34 -13.78 12.91 -2.86
C ALA A 34 -13.53 14.34 -3.38
N SER A 35 -12.91 15.20 -2.57
CA SER A 35 -12.60 16.56 -2.97
C SER A 35 -11.33 16.70 -3.81
N PHE A 36 -10.52 15.66 -3.86
CA PHE A 36 -9.23 15.69 -4.57
C PHE A 36 -9.43 15.80 -6.08
N ARG A 37 -8.68 16.70 -6.70
CA ARG A 37 -8.63 16.85 -8.16
C ARG A 37 -7.18 16.73 -8.60
N PRO A 38 -6.81 15.64 -9.28
CA PRO A 38 -5.42 15.44 -9.71
C PRO A 38 -5.00 16.46 -10.75
N LEU A 39 -3.76 16.95 -10.60
CA LEU A 39 -3.18 17.91 -11.54
C LEU A 39 -2.38 17.23 -12.65
N LYS A 40 -1.71 16.12 -12.34
CA LYS A 40 -0.79 15.47 -13.26
C LYS A 40 -1.34 14.21 -13.91
N SER A 41 -2.17 13.47 -13.21
CA SER A 41 -2.74 12.23 -13.70
C SER A 41 -4.19 12.12 -13.31
N ALA A 42 -5.07 11.99 -14.30
CA ALA A 42 -6.51 11.87 -14.05
C ALA A 42 -6.88 10.61 -13.26
N THR A 43 -5.97 9.61 -13.22
CA THR A 43 -6.23 8.35 -12.51
C THR A 43 -5.77 8.36 -11.05
N SER A 44 -5.09 9.42 -10.63
CA SER A 44 -4.62 9.52 -9.24
C SER A 44 -5.79 9.81 -8.30
N THR A 45 -5.78 9.12 -7.16
CA THR A 45 -6.74 9.35 -6.09
C THR A 45 -5.99 9.66 -4.80
N ARG A 46 -6.61 10.44 -3.92
CA ARG A 46 -6.03 10.75 -2.61
C ARG A 46 -6.84 10.02 -1.54
N TRP A 47 -6.12 9.39 -0.62
CA TRP A 47 -6.72 8.59 0.44
C TRP A 47 -6.23 9.05 1.79
N HIS A 48 -7.12 9.01 2.76
CA HIS A 48 -6.79 9.19 4.16
C HIS A 48 -6.87 7.84 4.84
N ALA A 49 -5.80 7.43 5.51
CA ALA A 49 -5.70 6.11 6.12
C ALA A 49 -5.17 6.19 7.54
N THR A 50 -5.58 5.25 8.36
CA THR A 50 -5.13 5.13 9.74
C THR A 50 -4.55 3.74 9.97
N VAL A 51 -3.37 3.70 10.58
CA VAL A 51 -2.70 2.47 11.00
C VAL A 51 -2.26 2.69 12.45
N GLY A 52 -2.93 1.99 13.38
CA GLY A 52 -2.73 2.26 14.81
C GLY A 52 -3.04 3.72 15.14
N ASP A 53 -2.08 4.42 15.71
CA ASP A 53 -2.22 5.84 16.04
C ASP A 53 -1.75 6.77 14.93
N LEU A 54 -1.27 6.23 13.81
CA LEU A 54 -0.71 7.02 12.72
C LEU A 54 -1.76 7.33 11.67
N HIS A 55 -1.73 8.56 11.18
CA HIS A 55 -2.59 9.02 10.09
C HIS A 55 -1.76 9.30 8.86
N PHE A 56 -2.22 8.80 7.71
CA PHE A 56 -1.54 8.94 6.43
C PHE A 56 -2.43 9.64 5.43
N GLU A 57 -1.80 10.41 4.54
CA GLU A 57 -2.43 10.91 3.34
C GLU A 57 -1.65 10.36 2.14
N ILE A 58 -2.28 9.47 1.38
CA ILE A 58 -1.60 8.71 0.34
C ILE A 58 -2.25 9.01 -1.02
N LEU A 59 -1.41 9.40 -1.98
CA LEU A 59 -1.82 9.49 -3.38
C LEU A 59 -1.60 8.12 -4.01
N CYS A 60 -2.63 7.60 -4.67
CA CYS A 60 -2.60 6.31 -5.32
C CYS A 60 -2.78 6.48 -6.83
N THR A 61 -1.86 5.91 -7.61
CA THR A 61 -1.90 5.93 -9.07
C THR A 61 -1.57 4.54 -9.58
N GLY A 62 -2.60 3.73 -9.89
CA GLY A 62 -2.38 2.33 -10.18
C GLY A 62 -1.68 1.66 -9.01
N PRO A 63 -0.59 0.90 -9.24
CA PRO A 63 0.15 0.26 -8.15
C PRO A 63 1.09 1.22 -7.41
N LYS A 64 1.28 2.44 -7.88
CA LYS A 64 2.18 3.42 -7.26
C LYS A 64 1.49 4.19 -6.16
N PHE A 65 2.26 4.54 -5.13
CA PHE A 65 1.76 5.37 -4.05
C PHE A 65 2.77 6.47 -3.69
N TRP A 66 2.24 7.54 -3.11
CA TRP A 66 3.04 8.64 -2.58
C TRP A 66 2.44 9.12 -1.28
N ASP A 67 3.25 9.11 -0.21
CA ASP A 67 2.88 9.64 1.09
C ASP A 67 3.22 11.13 1.11
N THR A 68 2.20 11.97 1.08
CA THR A 68 2.40 13.41 0.98
C THR A 68 3.01 14.03 2.22
N ARG A 69 2.75 13.43 3.39
CA ARG A 69 3.25 13.95 4.67
C ARG A 69 4.71 13.60 4.92
N ASN A 70 5.07 12.37 4.63
CA ASN A 70 6.43 11.87 4.85
C ASN A 70 7.30 11.99 3.60
N LYS A 71 6.73 12.40 2.47
CA LYS A 71 7.42 12.58 1.19
C LYS A 71 8.19 11.35 0.77
N ALA A 72 7.49 10.23 0.79
CA ALA A 72 8.04 8.93 0.42
C ALA A 72 7.02 8.17 -0.42
N GLY A 73 7.51 7.38 -1.33
CA GLY A 73 6.64 6.62 -2.23
C GLY A 73 7.23 5.28 -2.61
N GLY A 74 6.51 4.56 -3.42
CA GLY A 74 6.91 3.25 -3.89
C GLY A 74 5.91 2.69 -4.88
N CYS A 75 6.09 1.41 -5.17
CA CYS A 75 5.25 0.70 -6.13
C CYS A 75 4.98 -0.71 -5.62
N GLY A 76 3.71 -1.08 -5.56
CA GLY A 76 3.30 -2.42 -5.18
C GLY A 76 2.95 -2.55 -3.71
N ALA A 77 2.23 -3.64 -3.41
CA ALA A 77 1.68 -3.88 -2.07
C ALA A 77 2.77 -4.09 -1.01
N VAL A 78 3.90 -4.71 -1.39
CA VAL A 78 5.00 -4.93 -0.44
C VAL A 78 5.60 -3.61 0.02
N ASP A 79 5.91 -2.71 -0.93
CA ASP A 79 6.45 -1.39 -0.60
C ASP A 79 5.49 -0.61 0.29
N LEU A 80 4.20 -0.68 -0.02
CA LEU A 80 3.18 0.03 0.75
C LEU A 80 3.09 -0.53 2.17
N ALA A 81 3.10 -1.85 2.33
CA ALA A 81 3.06 -2.49 3.64
C ALA A 81 4.29 -2.13 4.48
N MET A 82 5.47 -2.18 3.86
CA MET A 82 6.70 -1.79 4.54
C MET A 82 6.66 -0.34 5.01
N HIS A 83 6.11 0.53 4.19
CA HIS A 83 6.00 1.96 4.52
C HIS A 83 4.99 2.21 5.64
N LEU A 84 3.77 1.68 5.51
CA LEU A 84 2.70 1.94 6.47
C LEU A 84 2.97 1.33 7.84
N LEU A 85 3.56 0.15 7.87
CA LEU A 85 3.75 -0.62 9.10
C LEU A 85 5.16 -0.51 9.66
N SER A 86 6.08 0.12 8.95
CA SER A 86 7.50 0.24 9.34
C SER A 86 8.11 -1.13 9.58
N ILE A 87 7.89 -2.05 8.66
CA ILE A 87 8.36 -3.43 8.73
C ILE A 87 9.25 -3.73 7.53
N ASP A 88 10.00 -4.84 7.62
CA ASP A 88 10.86 -5.28 6.52
C ASP A 88 10.07 -6.11 5.50
N PHE A 89 10.77 -6.50 4.42
CA PHE A 89 10.18 -7.29 3.34
C PHE A 89 9.56 -8.59 3.86
N LYS A 90 10.27 -9.31 4.71
CA LYS A 90 9.84 -10.61 5.22
C LYS A 90 8.52 -10.50 5.99
N HIS A 91 8.42 -9.51 6.87
CA HIS A 91 7.21 -9.27 7.65
C HIS A 91 6.08 -8.75 6.76
N ALA A 92 6.40 -7.91 5.78
CA ALA A 92 5.41 -7.42 4.82
C ALA A 92 4.80 -8.57 4.02
N ALA A 93 5.64 -9.48 3.51
CA ALA A 93 5.17 -10.66 2.77
C ALA A 93 4.25 -11.54 3.62
N ALA A 94 4.65 -11.79 4.86
CA ALA A 94 3.83 -12.59 5.79
C ALA A 94 2.47 -11.93 6.04
N MET A 95 2.47 -10.62 6.22
CA MET A 95 1.24 -9.86 6.46
C MET A 95 0.32 -9.89 5.25
N LEU A 96 0.86 -9.72 4.04
CA LEU A 96 0.06 -9.78 2.82
C LEU A 96 -0.60 -11.16 2.64
N ARG A 97 0.13 -12.22 2.93
CA ARG A 97 -0.43 -13.59 2.90
C ARG A 97 -1.56 -13.74 3.91
N THR A 98 -1.37 -13.24 5.12
CA THR A 98 -2.39 -13.28 6.17
C THR A 98 -3.65 -12.53 5.76
N LYS A 99 -3.52 -11.44 5.03
CA LYS A 99 -4.64 -10.65 4.51
C LYS A 99 -5.29 -11.28 3.28
N GLY A 100 -4.74 -12.36 2.75
CA GLY A 100 -5.26 -13.02 1.56
C GLY A 100 -4.91 -12.32 0.25
N LEU A 101 -3.89 -11.50 0.27
CA LEU A 101 -3.44 -10.77 -0.92
C LEU A 101 -2.30 -11.47 -1.69
#